data_42f8f48e58f91c3522ffaf747191d70b
#
_entry.id   42f8f48e58f91c3522ffaf747191d70b
#
_cell.length_a   1.000
_cell.length_b   1.000
_cell.length_c   1.000
_cell.angle_alpha   90.00
_cell.angle_beta   90.00
_cell.angle_gamma   90.00
#
_symmetry.space_group_name_H-M   'P 1'
#
loop_
_entity.id
_entity.type
_entity.pdbx_description
1 polymer ?
#
loop_
_entity_poly.entity_id
_entity_poly.type
_entity_poly.pdbx_seq_one_letter_code
_entity_poly.pdbx_strand_id
1 'polypeptide(L)'
;MVSTAAGLARQGLLPVVNSFASFLASRANEQIYNQASEGTKVVYALHYAGLIPAGPGKSHQSVRDVSLLAALPGFTVVHPGNGDETRALLRWAVEEAEGSVAIRLAIGPSPRHLEFLEHEVKPGCGRLLVKGDDALLLSYGPVLLHETLTASELLRARGVRAAVVAMPWLNRIDADWLEEIAAPQRHLFVVEDHAPVGALGDALRRALAQLRLDQGRSLQVLGVEGWPACGTPPEALRAHALDGASIAARVEAVCGAPASQ
;
A
#
# COMPACT_ATOMS: atom_id res chain seq x y z
N MET A 1 -3.98 11.65 23.44
CA MET A 1 -3.47 10.30 23.12
C MET A 1 -2.09 10.36 22.47
N VAL A 2 -1.89 10.96 21.27
CA VAL A 2 -0.57 11.00 20.61
C VAL A 2 0.48 11.74 21.45
N SER A 3 0.18 12.94 21.96
CA SER A 3 1.11 13.69 22.82
C SER A 3 1.45 12.93 24.12
N THR A 4 0.51 12.17 24.67
CA THR A 4 0.78 11.30 25.83
C THR A 4 1.73 10.16 25.42
N ALA A 5 1.52 9.54 24.27
CA ALA A 5 2.41 8.52 23.75
C ALA A 5 3.83 9.06 23.51
N ALA A 6 3.95 10.27 22.94
CA ALA A 6 5.23 10.94 22.79
C ALA A 6 5.98 11.09 24.14
N GLY A 7 5.27 11.53 25.17
CA GLY A 7 5.82 11.65 26.51
C GLY A 7 6.26 10.30 27.10
N LEU A 8 5.48 9.24 26.92
CA LEU A 8 5.84 7.90 27.35
C LEU A 8 7.06 7.36 26.59
N ALA A 9 7.14 7.60 25.26
CA ALA A 9 8.28 7.20 24.45
C ALA A 9 9.58 7.88 24.91
N ARG A 10 9.53 9.14 25.33
CA ARG A 10 10.68 9.85 25.93
C ARG A 10 11.13 9.25 27.26
N GLN A 11 10.29 8.48 27.93
CA GLN A 11 10.65 7.75 29.16
C GLN A 11 11.12 6.32 28.88
N GLY A 12 11.38 5.97 27.60
CA GLY A 12 11.92 4.66 27.21
C GLY A 12 10.85 3.58 27.02
N LEU A 13 9.57 3.93 27.04
CA LEU A 13 8.50 3.00 26.70
C LEU A 13 8.28 2.94 25.18
N LEU A 14 7.69 1.86 24.69
CA LEU A 14 7.21 1.75 23.30
C LEU A 14 5.68 1.82 23.28
N PRO A 15 5.10 3.00 23.10
CA PRO A 15 3.65 3.14 23.04
C PRO A 15 3.06 2.61 21.74
N VAL A 16 1.88 2.03 21.84
CA VAL A 16 1.03 1.69 20.68
C VAL A 16 -0.21 2.61 20.72
N VAL A 17 -0.37 3.41 19.69
CA VAL A 17 -1.51 4.33 19.52
C VAL A 17 -2.48 3.74 18.52
N ASN A 18 -3.74 3.64 18.88
CA ASN A 18 -4.76 2.97 18.10
C ASN A 18 -5.99 3.87 17.93
N SER A 19 -6.40 4.09 16.70
CA SER A 19 -7.68 4.69 16.30
C SER A 19 -7.91 4.52 14.79
N PHE A 20 -9.01 5.07 14.26
CA PHE A 20 -9.25 5.07 12.82
C PHE A 20 -8.18 5.87 12.07
N ALA A 21 -7.75 5.33 10.93
CA ALA A 21 -6.71 5.92 10.10
C ALA A 21 -7.00 7.37 9.72
N SER A 22 -8.24 7.66 9.28
CA SER A 22 -8.69 9.00 8.94
C SER A 22 -8.59 9.98 10.11
N PHE A 23 -8.77 9.51 11.35
CA PHE A 23 -8.72 10.37 12.53
C PHE A 23 -7.30 10.61 13.02
N LEU A 24 -6.49 9.56 13.08
CA LEU A 24 -5.09 9.71 13.48
C LEU A 24 -4.31 10.55 12.47
N ALA A 25 -4.38 10.20 11.20
CA ALA A 25 -3.61 10.90 10.17
C ALA A 25 -4.05 12.36 9.96
N SER A 26 -5.33 12.69 10.18
CA SER A 26 -5.83 14.04 9.92
C SER A 26 -5.88 14.92 11.16
N ARG A 27 -6.56 14.43 12.23
CA ARG A 27 -6.77 15.26 13.44
C ARG A 27 -5.56 15.35 14.35
N ALA A 28 -4.77 14.27 14.41
CA ALA A 28 -3.57 14.22 15.25
C ALA A 28 -2.28 14.45 14.44
N ASN A 29 -2.38 14.94 13.20
CA ASN A 29 -1.22 15.10 12.31
C ASN A 29 -0.13 15.98 12.93
N GLU A 30 -0.50 17.13 13.51
CA GLU A 30 0.44 18.02 14.20
C GLU A 30 1.14 17.31 15.36
N GLN A 31 0.39 16.55 16.18
CA GLN A 31 0.96 15.84 17.32
C GLN A 31 1.87 14.69 16.87
N ILE A 32 1.54 14.03 15.76
CA ILE A 32 2.40 13.00 15.14
C ILE A 32 3.68 13.65 14.60
N TYR A 33 3.56 14.80 13.93
CA TYR A 33 4.70 15.57 13.45
C TYR A 33 5.64 15.94 14.61
N ASN A 34 5.10 16.53 15.68
CA ASN A 34 5.86 16.93 16.85
C ASN A 34 6.53 15.72 17.53
N GLN A 35 5.82 14.58 17.67
CA GLN A 35 6.37 13.35 18.20
C GLN A 35 7.53 12.81 17.33
N ALA A 36 7.34 12.79 16.01
CA ALA A 36 8.36 12.30 15.08
C ALA A 36 9.60 13.21 15.06
N SER A 37 9.43 14.53 15.14
CA SER A 37 10.52 15.51 15.17
C SER A 37 11.41 15.41 16.42
N GLU A 38 10.88 14.86 17.51
CA GLU A 38 11.61 14.57 18.75
C GLU A 38 12.42 13.23 18.67
N GLY A 39 12.38 12.54 17.54
CA GLY A 39 13.10 11.27 17.34
C GLY A 39 12.61 10.12 18.23
N THR A 40 11.39 10.21 18.75
CA THR A 40 10.81 9.14 19.58
C THR A 40 10.12 8.10 18.72
N LYS A 41 10.05 6.84 19.20
CA LYS A 41 9.42 5.72 18.49
C LYS A 41 8.03 5.45 19.05
N VAL A 42 7.03 5.43 18.16
CA VAL A 42 5.63 5.07 18.47
C VAL A 42 5.12 4.15 17.37
N VAL A 43 4.36 3.11 17.72
CA VAL A 43 3.65 2.27 16.75
C VAL A 43 2.20 2.77 16.65
N TYR A 44 1.76 3.06 15.43
CA TYR A 44 0.39 3.53 15.15
C TYR A 44 -0.41 2.43 14.48
N ALA A 45 -1.44 1.91 15.14
CA ALA A 45 -2.40 0.97 14.57
C ALA A 45 -3.55 1.77 13.94
N LEU A 46 -3.55 1.88 12.62
CA LEU A 46 -4.48 2.68 11.83
C LEU A 46 -5.64 1.82 11.33
N HIS A 47 -6.74 1.75 12.08
CA HIS A 47 -7.92 1.00 11.69
C HIS A 47 -8.74 1.72 10.62
N TYR A 48 -9.55 1.00 9.84
CA TYR A 48 -10.36 1.56 8.74
C TYR A 48 -9.48 2.28 7.70
N ALA A 49 -8.33 1.71 7.39
CA ALA A 49 -7.45 2.30 6.39
C ALA A 49 -7.98 2.07 4.98
N GLY A 50 -7.85 3.09 4.13
CA GLY A 50 -8.19 3.05 2.72
C GLY A 50 -9.65 3.37 2.40
N LEU A 51 -10.09 2.88 1.24
CA LEU A 51 -11.41 3.11 0.67
C LEU A 51 -12.50 2.28 1.37
N ILE A 52 -12.17 1.08 1.81
CA ILE A 52 -13.10 0.12 2.40
C ILE A 52 -12.84 -0.01 3.92
N PRO A 53 -13.90 0.05 4.75
CA PRO A 53 -15.33 0.04 4.41
C PRO A 53 -15.85 1.40 3.96
N ALA A 54 -16.75 1.39 2.96
CA ALA A 54 -17.28 2.61 2.35
C ALA A 54 -18.60 3.10 2.97
N GLY A 55 -19.30 2.26 3.75
CA GLY A 55 -20.59 2.57 4.36
C GLY A 55 -20.58 3.80 5.29
N PRO A 56 -19.58 3.98 6.19
CA PRO A 56 -19.52 5.15 7.06
C PRO A 56 -19.25 6.48 6.33
N GLY A 57 -18.85 6.43 5.07
CA GLY A 57 -18.63 7.60 4.23
C GLY A 57 -17.28 8.29 4.41
N LYS A 58 -17.14 9.42 3.74
CA LYS A 58 -15.91 10.18 3.55
C LYS A 58 -15.16 10.56 4.83
N SER A 59 -15.86 10.71 5.94
CA SER A 59 -15.26 11.05 7.24
C SER A 59 -14.45 9.92 7.84
N HIS A 60 -14.71 8.67 7.43
CA HIS A 60 -14.05 7.46 7.92
C HIS A 60 -13.12 6.81 6.90
N GLN A 61 -13.39 7.01 5.60
CA GLN A 61 -12.53 6.51 4.53
C GLN A 61 -11.19 7.25 4.53
N SER A 62 -10.10 6.51 4.67
CA SER A 62 -8.75 7.08 4.79
C SER A 62 -7.98 6.89 3.49
N VAL A 63 -8.17 7.83 2.57
CA VAL A 63 -7.56 7.79 1.23
C VAL A 63 -6.42 8.80 1.06
N ARG A 64 -5.88 9.34 2.18
CA ARG A 64 -4.78 10.31 2.18
C ARG A 64 -3.82 10.16 3.38
N ASP A 65 -4.00 9.16 4.20
CA ASP A 65 -3.20 8.92 5.40
C ASP A 65 -1.73 8.62 5.08
N VAL A 66 -1.48 7.88 4.00
CA VAL A 66 -0.11 7.56 3.56
C VAL A 66 0.64 8.83 3.22
N SER A 67 0.08 9.71 2.40
CA SER A 67 0.74 10.97 2.00
C SER A 67 1.04 11.91 3.17
N LEU A 68 0.20 11.90 4.20
CA LEU A 68 0.41 12.71 5.41
C LEU A 68 1.54 12.17 6.29
N LEU A 69 1.69 10.85 6.37
CA LEU A 69 2.66 10.19 7.25
C LEU A 69 3.99 9.88 6.55
N ALA A 70 3.94 9.53 5.26
CA ALA A 70 5.13 9.21 4.47
C ALA A 70 6.08 10.39 4.25
N ALA A 71 5.59 11.62 4.46
CA ALA A 71 6.40 12.83 4.39
C ALA A 71 7.29 13.04 5.65
N LEU A 72 7.05 12.30 6.74
CA LEU A 72 7.80 12.45 7.98
C LEU A 72 9.14 11.67 7.89
N PRO A 73 10.27 12.31 8.19
CA PRO A 73 11.56 11.64 8.18
C PRO A 73 11.62 10.44 9.14
N GLY A 74 12.13 9.29 8.67
CA GLY A 74 12.25 8.09 9.48
C GLY A 74 10.95 7.36 9.79
N PHE A 75 9.81 7.86 9.30
CA PHE A 75 8.50 7.23 9.51
C PHE A 75 8.24 6.16 8.45
N THR A 76 7.80 4.99 8.86
CA THR A 76 7.45 3.89 7.95
C THR A 76 5.94 3.64 7.96
N VAL A 77 5.34 3.52 6.78
CA VAL A 77 3.93 3.18 6.61
C VAL A 77 3.82 1.82 5.92
N VAL A 78 3.11 0.89 6.57
CA VAL A 78 2.89 -0.46 6.04
C VAL A 78 1.40 -0.79 5.98
N HIS A 79 1.01 -1.64 5.00
CA HIS A 79 -0.34 -2.18 4.89
C HIS A 79 -0.30 -3.68 4.57
N PRO A 80 -0.38 -4.55 5.58
CA PRO A 80 -0.34 -6.01 5.41
C PRO A 80 -1.55 -6.53 4.64
N GLY A 81 -1.34 -7.60 3.88
CA GLY A 81 -2.39 -8.26 3.09
C GLY A 81 -3.20 -9.30 3.87
N ASN A 82 -2.73 -9.73 5.05
CA ASN A 82 -3.42 -10.71 5.89
C ASN A 82 -2.95 -10.64 7.36
N GLY A 83 -3.52 -11.51 8.21
CA GLY A 83 -3.22 -11.53 9.65
C GLY A 83 -1.80 -11.99 9.98
N ASP A 84 -1.22 -12.91 9.21
CA ASP A 84 0.13 -13.42 9.47
C ASP A 84 1.17 -12.36 9.09
N GLU A 85 1.00 -11.69 7.96
CA GLU A 85 1.82 -10.55 7.59
C GLU A 85 1.67 -9.38 8.57
N THR A 86 0.46 -9.15 9.11
CA THR A 86 0.23 -8.16 10.18
C THR A 86 1.06 -8.47 11.41
N ARG A 87 1.08 -9.74 11.86
CA ARG A 87 1.85 -10.17 13.02
C ARG A 87 3.36 -10.00 12.79
N ALA A 88 3.82 -10.36 11.61
CA ALA A 88 5.24 -10.26 11.25
C ALA A 88 5.69 -8.79 11.14
N LEU A 89 4.90 -7.93 10.50
CA LEU A 89 5.20 -6.49 10.41
C LEU A 89 5.08 -5.77 11.76
N LEU A 90 4.16 -6.19 12.63
CA LEU A 90 4.11 -5.67 14.00
C LEU A 90 5.35 -6.08 14.80
N ARG A 91 5.80 -7.34 14.68
CA ARG A 91 7.04 -7.79 15.31
C ARG A 91 8.23 -6.97 14.82
N TRP A 92 8.39 -6.84 13.50
CA TRP A 92 9.41 -5.98 12.91
C TRP A 92 9.34 -4.53 13.43
N ALA A 93 8.14 -3.96 13.50
CA ALA A 93 7.93 -2.60 14.00
C ALA A 93 8.37 -2.44 15.47
N VAL A 94 8.17 -3.47 16.29
CA VAL A 94 8.56 -3.46 17.71
C VAL A 94 10.07 -3.68 17.88
N GLU A 95 10.61 -4.71 17.23
CA GLU A 95 11.95 -5.25 17.51
C GLU A 95 13.04 -4.60 16.66
N GLU A 96 12.77 -4.24 15.39
CA GLU A 96 13.80 -3.85 14.43
C GLU A 96 13.69 -2.41 13.93
N ALA A 97 12.48 -1.86 13.80
CA ALA A 97 12.31 -0.50 13.29
C ALA A 97 12.94 0.54 14.21
N GLU A 98 13.75 1.43 13.66
CA GLU A 98 14.40 2.50 14.42
C GLU A 98 13.43 3.67 14.71
N GLY A 99 12.56 4.00 13.74
CA GLY A 99 11.59 5.09 13.82
C GLY A 99 10.16 4.62 14.08
N SER A 100 9.24 5.57 14.05
CA SER A 100 7.82 5.30 14.19
C SER A 100 7.26 4.53 12.99
N VAL A 101 6.31 3.64 13.25
CA VAL A 101 5.67 2.80 12.22
C VAL A 101 4.17 2.96 12.29
N ALA A 102 3.54 3.25 11.17
CA ALA A 102 2.09 3.18 10.98
C ALA A 102 1.72 1.88 10.28
N ILE A 103 0.92 1.05 10.94
CA ILE A 103 0.38 -0.19 10.39
C ILE A 103 -1.08 0.08 10.02
N ARG A 104 -1.36 0.13 8.72
CA ARG A 104 -2.73 0.27 8.18
C ARG A 104 -3.45 -1.07 8.31
N LEU A 105 -4.66 -1.04 8.84
CA LEU A 105 -5.45 -2.23 9.11
C LEU A 105 -6.84 -2.09 8.45
N ALA A 106 -7.16 -3.02 7.57
CA ALA A 106 -8.49 -3.15 6.99
C ALA A 106 -9.46 -3.81 7.98
N ILE A 107 -10.75 -3.72 7.70
CA ILE A 107 -11.80 -4.42 8.44
C ILE A 107 -12.11 -5.77 7.80
N GLY A 108 -12.25 -6.75 8.65
CA GLY A 108 -12.62 -8.11 8.27
C GLY A 108 -11.43 -8.97 7.82
N PRO A 109 -11.69 -10.26 7.61
CA PRO A 109 -10.66 -11.18 7.16
C PRO A 109 -10.29 -10.90 5.71
N SER A 110 -9.09 -11.29 5.31
CA SER A 110 -8.70 -11.32 3.89
C SER A 110 -9.67 -12.21 3.11
N PRO A 111 -10.19 -11.77 1.95
CA PRO A 111 -11.04 -12.60 1.10
C PRO A 111 -10.34 -13.84 0.54
N ARG A 112 -9.01 -13.83 0.54
CA ARG A 112 -8.17 -14.96 0.10
C ARG A 112 -7.23 -15.39 1.23
N HIS A 113 -7.01 -16.70 1.34
CA HIS A 113 -5.90 -17.21 2.14
C HIS A 113 -4.61 -17.08 1.32
N LEU A 114 -3.70 -16.26 1.80
CA LEU A 114 -2.35 -16.11 1.23
C LEU A 114 -1.37 -16.63 2.27
N GLU A 115 -0.64 -17.67 1.94
CA GLU A 115 0.44 -18.13 2.81
C GLU A 115 1.46 -17.02 2.99
N PHE A 116 1.95 -16.89 4.22
CA PHE A 116 2.98 -15.92 4.57
C PHE A 116 3.91 -16.53 5.61
N LEU A 117 5.21 -16.47 5.35
CA LEU A 117 6.23 -16.94 6.27
C LEU A 117 6.95 -15.75 6.90
N GLU A 118 7.12 -15.76 8.22
CA GLU A 118 7.71 -14.62 8.95
C GLU A 118 9.09 -14.19 8.41
N HIS A 119 9.91 -15.11 7.94
CA HIS A 119 11.22 -14.81 7.34
C HIS A 119 11.15 -14.09 5.97
N GLU A 120 9.96 -13.94 5.39
CA GLU A 120 9.74 -13.17 4.16
C GLU A 120 9.66 -11.66 4.39
N VAL A 121 9.60 -11.20 5.65
CA VAL A 121 9.65 -9.76 5.97
C VAL A 121 11.04 -9.21 5.66
N LYS A 122 11.11 -8.47 4.57
CA LYS A 122 12.32 -7.69 4.19
C LYS A 122 11.90 -6.25 3.96
N PRO A 123 12.44 -5.30 4.75
CA PRO A 123 12.03 -3.89 4.64
C PRO A 123 12.22 -3.35 3.22
N GLY A 124 11.15 -2.80 2.66
CA GLY A 124 11.15 -2.24 1.31
C GLY A 124 10.96 -3.26 0.17
N CYS A 125 10.89 -4.55 0.47
CA CYS A 125 10.69 -5.60 -0.53
C CYS A 125 9.23 -6.08 -0.54
N GLY A 126 8.67 -6.25 -1.72
CA GLY A 126 7.40 -6.93 -1.93
C GLY A 126 7.59 -8.41 -2.20
N ARG A 127 6.51 -9.18 -2.12
CA ARG A 127 6.48 -10.61 -2.36
C ARG A 127 5.79 -10.95 -3.68
N LEU A 128 6.48 -11.65 -4.57
CA LEU A 128 5.90 -12.11 -5.84
C LEU A 128 4.90 -13.25 -5.57
N LEU A 129 3.63 -13.02 -5.86
CA LEU A 129 2.54 -13.99 -5.69
C LEU A 129 2.21 -14.75 -6.98
N VAL A 130 2.28 -14.05 -8.11
CA VAL A 130 1.98 -14.59 -9.44
C VAL A 130 3.09 -14.19 -10.40
N LYS A 131 3.61 -15.15 -11.15
CA LYS A 131 4.60 -14.90 -12.22
C LYS A 131 3.89 -14.51 -13.52
N GLY A 132 4.48 -13.57 -14.26
CA GLY A 132 4.02 -13.10 -15.57
C GLY A 132 5.04 -12.17 -16.19
N ASP A 133 4.96 -12.00 -17.51
CA ASP A 133 5.98 -11.30 -18.30
C ASP A 133 5.41 -10.07 -19.05
N ASP A 134 4.07 -9.95 -19.14
CA ASP A 134 3.44 -8.91 -19.94
C ASP A 134 3.19 -7.62 -19.14
N ALA A 135 2.97 -7.74 -17.83
CA ALA A 135 2.80 -6.62 -16.91
C ALA A 135 3.18 -7.00 -15.48
N LEU A 136 3.55 -5.99 -14.67
CA LEU A 136 3.75 -6.11 -13.24
C LEU A 136 2.70 -5.29 -12.49
N LEU A 137 1.88 -5.94 -11.67
CA LEU A 137 0.90 -5.32 -10.80
C LEU A 137 1.39 -5.36 -9.36
N LEU A 138 1.59 -4.20 -8.76
CA LEU A 138 1.93 -4.06 -7.34
C LEU A 138 0.69 -3.59 -6.58
N SER A 139 0.37 -4.28 -5.50
CA SER A 139 -0.76 -3.93 -4.65
C SER A 139 -0.49 -4.30 -3.19
N TYR A 140 -1.34 -3.86 -2.30
CA TYR A 140 -1.22 -4.06 -0.87
C TYR A 140 -2.58 -4.19 -0.19
N GLY A 141 -2.54 -4.58 1.08
CA GLY A 141 -3.75 -4.73 1.89
C GLY A 141 -4.66 -5.87 1.42
N PRO A 142 -5.59 -6.33 2.25
CA PRO A 142 -6.38 -7.53 1.94
C PRO A 142 -7.39 -7.31 0.81
N VAL A 143 -7.91 -6.09 0.66
CA VAL A 143 -8.97 -5.79 -0.31
C VAL A 143 -8.40 -5.66 -1.72
N LEU A 144 -7.46 -4.72 -1.94
CA LEU A 144 -6.95 -4.48 -3.29
C LEU A 144 -6.01 -5.57 -3.78
N LEU A 145 -5.32 -6.26 -2.88
CA LEU A 145 -4.55 -7.44 -3.27
C LEU A 145 -5.46 -8.56 -3.79
N HIS A 146 -6.66 -8.74 -3.19
CA HIS A 146 -7.69 -9.66 -3.69
C HIS A 146 -8.16 -9.26 -5.09
N GLU A 147 -8.50 -7.98 -5.30
CA GLU A 147 -8.97 -7.47 -6.59
C GLU A 147 -7.88 -7.57 -7.67
N THR A 148 -6.62 -7.30 -7.32
CA THR A 148 -5.47 -7.42 -8.22
C THR A 148 -5.22 -8.87 -8.64
N LEU A 149 -5.34 -9.82 -7.71
CA LEU A 149 -5.25 -11.24 -8.03
C LEU A 149 -6.40 -11.70 -8.93
N THR A 150 -7.63 -11.23 -8.67
CA THR A 150 -8.79 -11.47 -9.53
C THR A 150 -8.56 -10.90 -10.93
N ALA A 151 -8.00 -9.69 -11.03
CA ALA A 151 -7.63 -9.09 -12.31
C ALA A 151 -6.59 -9.95 -13.08
N SER A 152 -5.56 -10.44 -12.39
CA SER A 152 -4.54 -11.32 -13.00
C SER A 152 -5.14 -12.64 -13.53
N GLU A 153 -6.12 -13.22 -12.81
CA GLU A 153 -6.85 -14.40 -13.27
C GLU A 153 -7.66 -14.12 -14.55
N LEU A 154 -8.37 -12.99 -14.60
CA LEU A 154 -9.14 -12.54 -15.77
C LEU A 154 -8.23 -12.25 -16.97
N LEU A 155 -7.10 -11.59 -16.74
CA LEU A 155 -6.10 -11.31 -17.77
C LEU A 155 -5.51 -12.59 -18.34
N ARG A 156 -5.17 -13.55 -17.50
CA ARG A 156 -4.65 -14.86 -17.92
C ARG A 156 -5.64 -15.61 -18.82
N ALA A 157 -6.94 -15.55 -18.48
CA ALA A 157 -7.98 -16.14 -19.32
C ALA A 157 -8.10 -15.48 -20.72
N ARG A 158 -7.56 -14.28 -20.88
CA ARG A 158 -7.51 -13.50 -22.13
C ARG A 158 -6.11 -13.54 -22.80
N GLY A 159 -5.19 -14.35 -22.28
CA GLY A 159 -3.84 -14.52 -22.84
C GLY A 159 -2.80 -13.51 -22.37
N VAL A 160 -3.13 -12.64 -21.40
CA VAL A 160 -2.18 -11.67 -20.80
C VAL A 160 -1.64 -12.22 -19.47
N ARG A 161 -0.33 -12.38 -19.37
CA ARG A 161 0.35 -12.92 -18.19
C ARG A 161 0.86 -11.79 -17.29
N ALA A 162 0.01 -11.33 -16.39
CA ALA A 162 0.38 -10.31 -15.43
C ALA A 162 1.01 -10.92 -14.18
N ALA A 163 2.19 -10.45 -13.80
CA ALA A 163 2.79 -10.72 -12.50
C ALA A 163 2.07 -9.93 -11.41
N VAL A 164 1.93 -10.50 -10.20
CA VAL A 164 1.35 -9.81 -9.04
C VAL A 164 2.31 -9.84 -7.89
N VAL A 165 2.57 -8.67 -7.32
CA VAL A 165 3.40 -8.46 -6.13
C VAL A 165 2.55 -7.90 -4.99
N ALA A 166 2.61 -8.55 -3.84
CA ALA A 166 2.17 -7.96 -2.57
C ALA A 166 3.27 -7.04 -2.05
N MET A 167 2.98 -5.73 -1.95
CA MET A 167 3.93 -4.71 -1.55
C MET A 167 3.44 -4.00 -0.28
N PRO A 168 3.71 -4.53 0.92
CA PRO A 168 3.19 -3.95 2.16
C PRO A 168 3.86 -2.64 2.56
N TRP A 169 5.02 -2.29 1.99
CA TRP A 169 5.80 -1.09 2.32
C TRP A 169 5.39 0.07 1.43
N LEU A 170 4.68 1.06 1.98
CA LEU A 170 4.06 2.09 1.15
C LEU A 170 4.96 3.30 0.86
N ASN A 171 5.98 3.52 1.66
CA ASN A 171 6.93 4.63 1.51
C ASN A 171 8.40 4.20 1.59
N ARG A 172 8.66 2.91 1.64
CA ARG A 172 10.00 2.34 1.69
C ARG A 172 10.17 1.34 0.55
N ILE A 173 11.12 1.57 -0.34
CA ILE A 173 11.41 0.73 -1.50
C ILE A 173 12.88 0.34 -1.43
N ASP A 174 13.14 -0.95 -1.44
CA ASP A 174 14.49 -1.49 -1.57
C ASP A 174 14.94 -1.41 -3.03
N ALA A 175 16.14 -0.88 -3.27
CA ALA A 175 16.64 -0.58 -4.61
C ALA A 175 16.96 -1.86 -5.40
N ASP A 176 17.66 -2.81 -4.76
CA ASP A 176 18.09 -4.05 -5.40
C ASP A 176 16.88 -4.92 -5.73
N TRP A 177 15.93 -5.02 -4.81
CA TRP A 177 14.67 -5.70 -5.04
C TRP A 177 13.87 -5.05 -6.19
N LEU A 178 13.80 -3.71 -6.24
CA LEU A 178 13.07 -3.03 -7.31
C LEU A 178 13.72 -3.26 -8.67
N GLU A 179 15.05 -3.23 -8.74
CA GLU A 179 15.79 -3.54 -9.96
C GLU A 179 15.48 -4.95 -10.44
N GLU A 180 15.55 -5.94 -9.56
CA GLU A 180 15.27 -7.34 -9.88
C GLU A 180 13.84 -7.54 -10.41
N ILE A 181 12.82 -7.02 -9.69
CA ILE A 181 11.42 -7.28 -10.02
C ILE A 181 10.92 -6.48 -11.22
N ALA A 182 11.48 -5.28 -11.45
CA ALA A 182 11.09 -4.41 -12.56
C ALA A 182 11.86 -4.72 -13.86
N ALA A 183 13.06 -5.30 -13.79
CA ALA A 183 13.91 -5.53 -14.96
C ALA A 183 13.20 -6.22 -16.14
N PRO A 184 12.44 -7.33 -15.96
CA PRO A 184 11.76 -8.01 -17.04
C PRO A 184 10.49 -7.31 -17.53
N GLN A 185 10.04 -6.24 -16.85
CA GLN A 185 8.71 -5.67 -17.04
C GLN A 185 8.74 -4.36 -17.82
N ARG A 186 7.90 -4.24 -18.85
CA ARG A 186 7.71 -3.00 -19.59
C ARG A 186 6.57 -2.15 -19.04
N HIS A 187 5.53 -2.79 -18.54
CA HIS A 187 4.32 -2.14 -18.05
C HIS A 187 4.13 -2.43 -16.56
N LEU A 188 4.21 -1.39 -15.74
CA LEU A 188 4.02 -1.46 -14.30
C LEU A 188 2.72 -0.78 -13.92
N PHE A 189 1.98 -1.39 -13.01
CA PHE A 189 0.75 -0.87 -12.45
C PHE A 189 0.83 -0.91 -10.92
N VAL A 190 0.45 0.18 -10.29
CA VAL A 190 0.22 0.20 -8.84
C VAL A 190 -1.28 0.31 -8.61
N VAL A 191 -1.83 -0.62 -7.84
CA VAL A 191 -3.25 -0.62 -7.45
C VAL A 191 -3.31 -0.27 -5.97
N GLU A 192 -3.88 0.91 -5.66
CA GLU A 192 -3.85 1.46 -4.31
C GLU A 192 -5.20 2.03 -3.86
N ASP A 193 -5.57 1.80 -2.61
CA ASP A 193 -6.78 2.31 -1.95
C ASP A 193 -6.59 3.72 -1.37
N HIS A 194 -5.81 4.52 -2.04
CA HIS A 194 -5.37 5.86 -1.66
C HIS A 194 -5.48 6.81 -2.85
N ALA A 195 -5.52 8.10 -2.59
CA ALA A 195 -5.35 9.08 -3.66
C ALA A 195 -3.97 8.88 -4.35
N PRO A 196 -3.87 9.02 -5.69
CA PRO A 196 -2.62 8.73 -6.40
C PRO A 196 -1.48 9.72 -6.11
N VAL A 197 -1.53 10.45 -5.01
CA VAL A 197 -0.55 11.47 -4.63
C VAL A 197 0.06 11.11 -3.29
N GLY A 198 1.38 10.96 -3.25
CA GLY A 198 2.16 10.74 -2.04
C GLY A 198 2.02 9.35 -1.41
N ALA A 199 1.55 8.35 -2.17
CA ALA A 199 1.46 6.96 -1.72
C ALA A 199 2.45 6.05 -2.48
N LEU A 200 2.18 4.75 -2.54
CA LEU A 200 3.08 3.75 -3.14
C LEU A 200 3.43 4.08 -4.59
N GLY A 201 2.47 4.52 -5.40
CA GLY A 201 2.70 4.88 -6.79
C GLY A 201 3.76 5.96 -6.96
N ASP A 202 3.71 7.01 -6.14
CA ASP A 202 4.70 8.09 -6.17
C ASP A 202 6.05 7.64 -5.58
N ALA A 203 6.05 6.78 -4.55
CA ALA A 203 7.28 6.20 -4.01
C ALA A 203 8.02 5.37 -5.06
N LEU A 204 7.30 4.51 -5.79
CA LEU A 204 7.85 3.70 -6.88
C LEU A 204 8.32 4.55 -8.05
N ARG A 205 7.54 5.56 -8.47
CA ARG A 205 7.95 6.47 -9.55
C ARG A 205 9.28 7.15 -9.24
N ARG A 206 9.42 7.64 -8.02
CA ARG A 206 10.67 8.27 -7.55
C ARG A 206 11.83 7.27 -7.51
N ALA A 207 11.63 6.06 -7.00
CA ALA A 207 12.66 5.03 -6.94
C ALA A 207 13.10 4.59 -8.35
N LEU A 208 12.16 4.35 -9.27
CA LEU A 208 12.47 4.02 -10.67
C LEU A 208 13.30 5.10 -11.35
N ALA A 209 12.94 6.38 -11.16
CA ALA A 209 13.70 7.51 -11.73
C ALA A 209 15.12 7.61 -11.13
N GLN A 210 15.27 7.44 -9.81
CA GLN A 210 16.58 7.45 -9.15
C GLN A 210 17.50 6.34 -9.64
N LEU A 211 16.95 5.15 -9.90
CA LEU A 211 17.68 4.00 -10.43
C LEU A 211 17.80 4.00 -11.96
N ARG A 212 17.22 5.00 -12.64
CA ARG A 212 17.15 5.10 -14.12
C ARG A 212 16.45 3.89 -14.76
N LEU A 213 15.49 3.30 -14.05
CA LEU A 213 14.69 2.17 -14.51
C LEU A 213 13.37 2.61 -15.18
N ASP A 214 13.10 3.91 -15.23
CA ASP A 214 11.92 4.50 -15.87
C ASP A 214 12.00 4.53 -17.40
N GLN A 215 13.20 4.46 -17.96
CA GLN A 215 13.39 4.51 -19.41
C GLN A 215 12.82 3.29 -20.11
N GLY A 216 11.92 3.52 -21.08
CA GLY A 216 11.25 2.48 -21.85
C GLY A 216 10.17 1.70 -21.08
N ARG A 217 9.84 2.12 -19.86
CA ARG A 217 8.78 1.56 -19.03
C ARG A 217 7.64 2.54 -18.82
N SER A 218 6.43 2.02 -18.70
CA SER A 218 5.27 2.79 -18.26
C SER A 218 4.90 2.42 -16.84
N LEU A 219 4.63 3.42 -16.00
CA LEU A 219 4.06 3.24 -14.67
C LEU A 219 2.70 3.93 -14.61
N GLN A 220 1.64 3.16 -14.40
CA GLN A 220 0.29 3.65 -14.15
C GLN A 220 -0.12 3.40 -12.69
N VAL A 221 -0.76 4.38 -12.08
CA VAL A 221 -1.32 4.29 -10.74
C VAL A 221 -2.83 4.23 -10.86
N LEU A 222 -3.42 3.16 -10.36
CA LEU A 222 -4.86 2.95 -10.25
C LEU A 222 -5.23 3.19 -8.79
N GLY A 223 -5.77 4.35 -8.49
CA GLY A 223 -6.08 4.80 -7.14
C GLY A 223 -7.43 5.48 -7.04
N VAL A 224 -7.72 6.04 -5.87
CA VAL A 224 -8.98 6.75 -5.60
C VAL A 224 -8.88 8.17 -6.15
N GLU A 225 -9.40 8.38 -7.33
CA GLU A 225 -9.50 9.71 -7.94
C GLU A 225 -10.73 10.45 -7.40
N GLY A 226 -10.54 11.73 -7.05
CA GLY A 226 -11.59 12.56 -6.50
C GLY A 226 -11.98 12.19 -5.05
N TRP A 227 -13.25 12.42 -4.70
CA TRP A 227 -13.75 12.07 -3.38
C TRP A 227 -14.18 10.60 -3.31
N PRO A 228 -13.88 9.89 -2.19
CA PRO A 228 -14.23 8.49 -2.09
C PRO A 228 -15.74 8.27 -2.14
N ALA A 229 -16.18 7.28 -2.92
CA ALA A 229 -17.56 6.87 -3.03
C ALA A 229 -18.04 6.18 -1.76
N CYS A 230 -19.29 6.45 -1.37
CA CYS A 230 -19.99 5.75 -0.30
C CYS A 230 -20.84 4.63 -0.89
N GLY A 231 -21.10 3.59 -0.12
CA GLY A 231 -21.92 2.46 -0.52
C GLY A 231 -21.43 1.15 0.05
N THR A 232 -21.83 0.04 -0.55
CA THR A 232 -21.25 -1.26 -0.28
C THR A 232 -19.81 -1.35 -0.83
N PRO A 233 -18.95 -2.23 -0.29
CA PRO A 233 -17.60 -2.39 -0.82
C PRO A 233 -17.51 -2.59 -2.34
N PRO A 234 -18.33 -3.49 -2.98
CA PRO A 234 -18.28 -3.64 -4.43
C PRO A 234 -18.74 -2.41 -5.22
N GLU A 235 -19.69 -1.62 -4.70
CA GLU A 235 -20.11 -0.37 -5.33
C GLU A 235 -19.01 0.68 -5.29
N ALA A 236 -18.34 0.85 -4.15
CA ALA A 236 -17.26 1.80 -4.01
C ALA A 236 -16.04 1.41 -4.87
N LEU A 237 -15.68 0.12 -4.91
CA LEU A 237 -14.60 -0.35 -5.78
C LEU A 237 -14.90 -0.10 -7.25
N ARG A 238 -16.11 -0.42 -7.73
CA ARG A 238 -16.54 -0.14 -9.12
C ARG A 238 -16.56 1.34 -9.44
N ALA A 239 -17.02 2.19 -8.51
CA ALA A 239 -17.05 3.63 -8.70
C ALA A 239 -15.66 4.24 -8.95
N HIS A 240 -14.62 3.63 -8.41
CA HIS A 240 -13.23 4.04 -8.61
C HIS A 240 -12.46 3.16 -9.60
N ALA A 241 -13.13 2.23 -10.29
CA ALA A 241 -12.51 1.26 -11.21
C ALA A 241 -11.36 0.45 -10.54
N LEU A 242 -11.55 0.10 -9.27
CA LEU A 242 -10.62 -0.68 -8.44
C LEU A 242 -11.09 -2.11 -8.17
N ASP A 243 -12.20 -2.54 -8.78
CA ASP A 243 -12.60 -3.95 -8.83
C ASP A 243 -11.77 -4.73 -9.86
N GLY A 244 -11.67 -6.05 -9.68
CA GLY A 244 -10.81 -6.90 -10.52
C GLY A 244 -11.11 -6.82 -12.01
N ALA A 245 -12.37 -6.65 -12.41
CA ALA A 245 -12.75 -6.54 -13.82
C ALA A 245 -12.28 -5.21 -14.43
N SER A 246 -12.43 -4.12 -13.70
CA SER A 246 -12.00 -2.78 -14.13
C SER A 246 -10.46 -2.69 -14.20
N ILE A 247 -9.76 -3.26 -13.21
CA ILE A 247 -8.29 -3.35 -13.22
C ILE A 247 -7.82 -4.15 -14.45
N ALA A 248 -8.42 -5.32 -14.69
CA ALA A 248 -8.07 -6.16 -15.85
C ALA A 248 -8.25 -5.41 -17.17
N ALA A 249 -9.37 -4.70 -17.34
CA ALA A 249 -9.64 -3.91 -18.54
C ALA A 249 -8.59 -2.79 -18.77
N ARG A 250 -8.16 -2.12 -17.69
CA ARG A 250 -7.13 -1.07 -17.76
C ARG A 250 -5.76 -1.63 -18.14
N VAL A 251 -5.38 -2.78 -17.59
CA VAL A 251 -4.11 -3.46 -17.93
C VAL A 251 -4.14 -3.96 -19.38
N GLU A 252 -5.22 -4.61 -19.79
CA GLU A 252 -5.39 -5.14 -21.15
C GLU A 252 -5.30 -4.02 -22.21
N ALA A 253 -5.89 -2.85 -21.95
CA ALA A 253 -5.83 -1.70 -22.85
C ALA A 253 -4.40 -1.20 -23.09
N VAL A 254 -3.49 -1.42 -22.14
CA VAL A 254 -2.08 -1.02 -22.26
C VAL A 254 -1.23 -2.12 -22.91
N CYS A 255 -1.41 -3.37 -22.46
CA CYS A 255 -0.62 -4.49 -22.94
C CYS A 255 -1.08 -5.01 -24.30
N GLY A 256 -2.36 -4.85 -24.64
CA GLY A 256 -2.95 -5.29 -25.89
C GLY A 256 -2.81 -4.28 -27.06
N ALA A 257 -2.35 -3.05 -26.79
CA ALA A 257 -2.09 -2.08 -27.84
C ALA A 257 -0.83 -2.52 -28.64
N PRO A 258 -0.90 -2.62 -30.00
CA PRO A 258 0.29 -2.91 -30.80
C PRO A 258 1.34 -1.85 -30.48
N ALA A 259 2.58 -2.26 -30.27
CA ALA A 259 3.70 -1.36 -30.05
C ALA A 259 3.70 -0.32 -31.21
N SER A 260 3.45 0.96 -30.87
CA SER A 260 3.62 2.03 -31.84
C SER A 260 5.07 2.01 -32.33
N GLN A 261 5.21 1.71 -33.62
CA GLN A 261 6.48 1.69 -34.35
C GLN A 261 7.12 3.07 -34.37
#